data_77b6a6257959bf0fa3d21c2a1ff9563c
#
_entry.id   77b6a6257959bf0fa3d21c2a1ff9563c
#
_cell.length_a   1.000
_cell.length_b   1.000
_cell.length_c   1.000
_cell.angle_alpha   90.00
_cell.angle_beta   90.00
_cell.angle_gamma   90.00
#
_symmetry.space_group_name_H-M   'P 1'
#
loop_
_entity.id
_entity.type
_entity.pdbx_description
1 polymer ?
#
loop_
_entity_poly.entity_id
_entity_poly.type
_entity_poly.pdbx_seq_one_letter_code
_entity_poly.pdbx_strand_id
1 'polypeptide(L)' 'MKQYTVTGMNCAACSARVEKAVLKVEGVTSCSVSLLTNSMAVEGTASPASIIKAVKDAGYGAKEKGNEAEKK' A
#
# COMPACT_ATOMS: atom_id res chain seq x y z
N MET A 1 4.11 -6.73 9.58
CA MET A 1 3.18 -6.31 8.53
C MET A 1 2.84 -4.84 8.69
N LYS A 2 2.96 -4.07 7.63
CA LYS A 2 2.67 -2.65 7.69
C LYS A 2 1.40 -2.34 6.95
N GLN A 3 0.66 -1.39 7.47
CA GLN A 3 -0.59 -0.99 6.85
C GLN A 3 -0.50 0.43 6.33
N TYR A 4 -1.19 0.64 5.22
CA TYR A 4 -1.18 1.94 4.55
C TYR A 4 -2.60 2.27 4.14
N THR A 5 -2.92 3.55 4.11
CA THR A 5 -4.18 4.02 3.58
C THR A 5 -3.96 4.42 2.13
N VAL A 6 -4.76 3.88 1.23
CA VAL A 6 -4.62 4.15 -0.20
C VAL A 6 -5.81 4.95 -0.66
N THR A 7 -5.55 5.99 -1.44
CA THR A 7 -6.61 6.84 -1.98
C THR A 7 -6.62 6.76 -3.49
N GLY A 8 -7.76 7.05 -4.06
CA GLY A 8 -7.91 7.05 -5.51
C GLY A 8 -8.37 5.74 -6.09
N MET A 9 -8.55 4.72 -5.26
CA MET A 9 -9.03 3.44 -5.74
C MET A 9 -10.55 3.47 -5.83
N ASN A 10 -11.07 3.26 -7.03
CA ASN A 10 -12.51 3.28 -7.22
C ASN A 10 -13.07 1.95 -7.65
N CYS A 11 -12.24 0.99 -7.98
CA CYS A 11 -12.74 -0.31 -8.44
C CYS A 11 -11.69 -1.37 -8.22
N ALA A 12 -12.10 -2.62 -8.44
CA ALA A 12 -11.21 -3.74 -8.21
C ALA A 12 -9.97 -3.68 -9.10
N ALA A 13 -10.11 -3.17 -10.31
CA ALA A 13 -8.95 -3.05 -11.19
C ALA A 13 -7.92 -2.11 -10.60
N CYS A 14 -8.37 -1.07 -9.91
CA CYS A 14 -7.44 -0.15 -9.27
C CYS A 14 -6.66 -0.83 -8.17
N SER A 15 -7.34 -1.63 -7.36
CA SER A 15 -6.64 -2.32 -6.28
C SER A 15 -5.61 -3.30 -6.84
N ALA A 16 -5.92 -3.95 -7.95
CA ALA A 16 -4.97 -4.86 -8.56
C ALA A 16 -3.74 -4.10 -9.06
N ARG A 17 -3.95 -2.92 -9.60
CA ARG A 17 -2.81 -2.13 -10.05
C ARG A 17 -1.91 -1.72 -8.90
N VAL A 18 -2.52 -1.29 -7.81
CA VAL A 18 -1.75 -0.90 -6.64
C VAL A 18 -0.98 -2.11 -6.11
N GLU A 19 -1.64 -3.24 -6.03
CA GLU A 19 -0.99 -4.45 -5.55
C GLU A 19 0.22 -4.80 -6.41
N LYS A 20 0.05 -4.77 -7.72
CA LYS A 20 1.16 -5.10 -8.60
C LYS A 20 2.30 -4.10 -8.47
N ALA A 21 1.97 -2.82 -8.37
CA ALA A 21 3.00 -1.81 -8.26
C ALA A 21 3.83 -2.02 -7.00
N VAL A 22 3.16 -2.35 -5.90
CA VAL A 22 3.86 -2.57 -4.64
C VAL A 22 4.68 -3.85 -4.69
N LEU A 23 4.13 -4.89 -5.31
CA LEU A 23 4.87 -6.15 -5.39
C LEU A 23 6.14 -6.03 -6.22
N LYS A 24 6.23 -5.02 -7.07
CA LYS A 24 7.44 -4.81 -7.82
C LYS A 24 8.54 -4.14 -7.01
N VAL A 25 8.20 -3.61 -5.86
CA VAL A 25 9.18 -2.95 -5.02
C VAL A 25 10.10 -4.00 -4.42
N GLU A 26 11.40 -3.73 -4.50
CA GLU A 26 12.37 -4.66 -3.94
C GLU A 26 12.19 -4.73 -2.44
N GLY A 27 12.21 -5.94 -1.91
CA GLY A 27 12.03 -6.14 -0.48
C GLY A 27 10.61 -6.46 -0.07
N VAL A 28 9.65 -6.32 -0.97
CA VAL A 28 8.27 -6.67 -0.65
C VAL A 28 8.06 -8.15 -0.93
N THR A 29 7.62 -8.89 0.08
CA THR A 29 7.33 -10.31 -0.08
C THR A 29 5.86 -10.56 -0.28
N SER A 30 5.00 -9.70 0.22
CA SER A 30 3.56 -9.92 0.10
C SER A 30 2.84 -8.59 0.21
N CYS A 31 1.70 -8.49 -0.47
CA CYS A 31 0.90 -7.29 -0.45
C CYS A 31 -0.57 -7.67 -0.55
N SER A 32 -1.38 -7.04 0.27
CA SER A 32 -2.82 -7.28 0.26
C SER A 32 -3.52 -5.93 0.28
N VAL A 33 -4.48 -5.75 -0.62
CA VAL A 33 -5.19 -4.48 -0.73
C VAL A 33 -6.66 -4.72 -0.44
N SER A 34 -7.26 -3.85 0.36
CA SER A 34 -8.67 -3.94 0.69
C SER A 34 -9.38 -2.71 0.18
N LEU A 35 -10.41 -2.93 -0.65
CA LEU A 35 -11.21 -1.82 -1.14
C LEU A 35 -12.21 -1.36 -0.10
N LEU A 36 -12.62 -2.24 0.78
CA LEU A 36 -13.61 -1.88 1.78
C LEU A 36 -13.12 -0.79 2.71
N THR A 37 -11.84 -0.87 3.07
CA THR A 37 -11.29 0.11 4.00
C THR A 37 -10.30 1.04 3.31
N ASN A 38 -10.12 0.88 1.99
CA ASN A 38 -9.14 1.67 1.24
C ASN A 38 -7.77 1.59 1.88
N SER A 39 -7.39 0.39 2.28
CA SER A 39 -6.12 0.20 2.94
C SER A 39 -5.37 -0.97 2.32
N MET A 40 -4.11 -1.06 2.66
CA MET A 40 -3.22 -2.03 2.08
C MET A 40 -2.29 -2.53 3.16
N ALA A 41 -2.03 -3.83 3.18
CA ALA A 41 -1.08 -4.43 4.09
C ALA A 41 0.08 -4.96 3.28
N VAL A 42 1.28 -4.65 3.71
CA VAL A 42 2.48 -5.03 2.99
C VAL A 42 3.44 -5.73 3.94
N GLU A 43 4.00 -6.83 3.48
CA GLU A 43 5.02 -7.53 4.25
C GLU A 43 6.32 -7.53 3.49
N GLY A 44 7.41 -7.45 4.22
CA GLY A 44 8.73 -7.47 3.63
C GLY A 44 9.63 -6.46 4.31
N THR A 45 10.79 -6.25 3.72
CA THR A 45 11.78 -5.34 4.29
C THR A 45 11.82 -4.00 3.56
N ALA A 46 10.96 -3.80 2.58
CA ALA A 46 10.95 -2.54 1.84
C ALA A 46 10.56 -1.40 2.76
N SER A 47 11.13 -0.24 2.50
CA SER A 47 10.84 0.92 3.34
C SER A 47 9.47 1.52 2.97
N PRO A 48 8.82 2.17 3.93
CA PRO A 48 7.53 2.79 3.63
C PRO A 48 7.61 3.82 2.50
N ALA A 49 8.70 4.55 2.43
CA ALA A 49 8.84 5.54 1.39
C ALA A 49 8.82 4.90 0.00
N SER A 50 9.49 3.77 -0.15
CA SER A 50 9.51 3.08 -1.43
C SER A 50 8.11 2.58 -1.80
N ILE A 51 7.38 2.08 -0.83
CA ILE A 51 6.04 1.59 -1.08
C ILE A 51 5.11 2.72 -1.48
N ILE A 52 5.17 3.82 -0.76
CA ILE A 52 4.34 4.97 -1.07
C ILE A 52 4.68 5.51 -2.46
N LYS A 53 5.95 5.55 -2.78
CA LYS A 53 6.36 6.03 -4.08
C LYS A 53 5.82 5.13 -5.19
N ALA A 54 5.86 3.82 -4.98
CA ALA A 54 5.35 2.90 -5.98
C ALA A 54 3.87 3.11 -6.23
N VAL A 55 3.10 3.35 -5.16
CA VAL A 55 1.69 3.60 -5.31
C VAL A 55 1.45 4.92 -6.06
N LYS A 56 2.22 5.94 -5.75
CA LYS A 56 2.09 7.21 -6.44
C LYS A 56 2.44 7.07 -7.92
N ASP A 57 3.44 6.28 -8.22
CA ASP A 57 3.82 6.07 -9.61
C ASP A 57 2.71 5.37 -10.38
N ALA A 58 1.90 4.58 -9.70
CA ALA A 58 0.77 3.93 -10.34
C ALA A 58 -0.42 4.87 -10.52
N GLY A 59 -0.35 6.08 -9.98
CA GLY A 59 -1.41 7.06 -10.13
C GLY A 59 -2.34 7.16 -8.96
N TYR A 60 -1.93 6.65 -7.79
CA TYR A 60 -2.77 6.68 -6.59
C TYR A 60 -2.02 7.34 -5.46
N GLY A 61 -2.70 7.50 -4.34
CA GLY A 61 -2.07 8.04 -3.15
C GLY A 61 -1.97 7.00 -2.07
N ALA A 62 -0.97 7.11 -1.21
CA ALA A 62 -0.82 6.19 -0.10
C ALA A 62 -0.20 6.91 1.08
N LYS A 63 -0.60 6.49 2.27
CA LYS A 63 -0.04 7.00 3.50
C LYS A 63 0.19 5.86 4.45
N GLU A 64 1.24 5.95 5.22
CA GLU A 64 1.52 4.96 6.24
C GLU A 64 0.48 5.06 7.33
N LYS A 65 -0.09 3.93 7.71
CA LYS A 65 -1.20 3.94 8.63
C LYS A 65 -0.90 3.33 9.98
N GLY A 66 0.09 2.49 10.07
CA GLY A 66 0.25 1.69 11.26
C GLY A 66 0.67 2.42 12.49
N ASN A 67 1.39 3.50 12.33
CA ASN A 67 2.00 4.10 13.47
C ASN A 67 1.08 4.76 14.42
N GLU A 68 0.12 5.48 13.92
CA GLU A 68 -0.70 6.17 14.85
C GLU A 68 -1.57 5.25 15.61
N ALA A 69 -1.80 4.09 15.11
CA ALA A 69 -2.64 3.16 15.81
C ALA A 69 -2.06 2.79 17.13
N GLU A 70 -0.75 2.73 17.24
CA GLU A 70 -0.21 2.33 18.46
C GLU A 70 0.17 3.43 19.31
N LYS A 71 0.09 4.56 18.84
CA LYS A 71 0.38 5.57 19.74
C LYS A 71 -0.65 5.78 20.67
N LYS A 72 -1.12 5.58 20.70
CA LYS A 72 -1.79 5.77 21.67
C LYS A 72 -2.28 5.69 22.11
#